data_2ab5c3d78ca10d0ff8cc066b07564cad
#
_entry.id   2ab5c3d78ca10d0ff8cc066b07564cad
#
_cell.length_a   1.000
_cell.length_b   1.000
_cell.length_c   1.000
_cell.angle_alpha   90.00
_cell.angle_beta   90.00
_cell.angle_gamma   90.00
#
_symmetry.space_group_name_H-M   'P 1'
#
loop_
_entity.id
_entity.type
_entity.pdbx_description
1 polymer ?
#
loop_
_entity_poly.entity_id
_entity_poly.type
_entity_poly.pdbx_seq_one_letter_code
_entity_poly.pdbx_strand_id
1 'polypeptide(L)'
;APPLEAVPPIAYGGTERIVSELVHELDRRGHHVTTFASGDSRIPGRHVVTVPEALRPAGLADDPSAAFEETVRMVLERADEFDLIHSHIERWNLELARRTGVPVVSTFHGRLDVPWAAHAFAEAPRGLVAVSEDQARVHPEASWTVIHHGLTFDLPPMVGHPGDAFCFIGRITPEKGILDAVEVARTAPRLRFSRA
;
A
#
# COMPACT_ATOMS: atom_id res chain seq x y z
N ALA A 1 -8.94 0.81 1.94
CA ALA A 1 -7.55 1.02 2.40
C ALA A 1 -7.19 -0.03 3.45
N PRO A 2 -5.89 -0.32 3.68
CA PRO A 2 -5.48 -1.14 4.82
C PRO A 2 -5.89 -0.50 6.15
N PRO A 3 -6.23 -1.28 7.18
CA PRO A 3 -6.57 -0.73 8.51
C PRO A 3 -5.33 -0.38 9.36
N LEU A 4 -4.14 -0.42 8.77
CA LEU A 4 -2.86 -0.34 9.48
C LEU A 4 -2.46 1.08 9.86
N GLU A 5 -2.68 2.05 8.98
CA GLU A 5 -2.41 3.47 9.18
C GLU A 5 -3.62 4.30 8.77
N ALA A 6 -3.70 5.53 9.27
CA ALA A 6 -4.68 6.51 8.80
C ALA A 6 -4.44 6.92 7.34
N VAL A 7 -5.46 7.38 6.64
CA VAL A 7 -5.38 7.90 5.27
C VAL A 7 -5.69 9.42 5.30
N PRO A 8 -4.71 10.30 4.99
CA PRO A 8 -3.29 10.04 4.84
C PRO A 8 -2.61 9.67 6.15
N PRO A 9 -1.48 8.95 6.11
CA PRO A 9 -0.74 8.61 7.31
C PRO A 9 0.01 9.83 7.87
N ILE A 10 0.09 9.91 9.20
CA ILE A 10 0.79 11.02 9.89
C ILE A 10 2.30 10.92 9.68
N ALA A 11 2.83 9.69 9.72
CA ALA A 11 4.26 9.43 9.60
C ALA A 11 4.55 8.35 8.55
N TYR A 12 4.71 7.10 8.97
CA TYR A 12 4.92 5.96 8.09
C TYR A 12 3.58 5.48 7.50
N GLY A 13 3.59 5.03 6.24
CA GLY A 13 2.38 4.51 5.56
C GLY A 13 2.42 4.78 4.06
N GLY A 14 3.26 4.02 3.33
CA GLY A 14 3.42 4.22 1.89
C GLY A 14 2.12 3.93 1.12
N THR A 15 1.46 2.83 1.42
CA THR A 15 0.20 2.43 0.78
C THR A 15 -0.89 3.46 1.02
N GLU A 16 -1.09 3.87 2.27
CA GLU A 16 -2.13 4.80 2.67
C GLU A 16 -1.90 6.20 2.09
N ARG A 17 -0.64 6.60 1.88
CA ARG A 17 -0.31 7.83 1.17
C ARG A 17 -0.73 7.77 -0.28
N ILE A 18 -0.45 6.68 -0.98
CA ILE A 18 -0.89 6.47 -2.37
C ILE A 18 -2.41 6.42 -2.46
N VAL A 19 -3.08 5.77 -1.50
CA VAL A 19 -4.56 5.78 -1.45
C VAL A 19 -5.10 7.19 -1.27
N SER A 20 -4.50 7.98 -0.39
CA SER A 20 -4.89 9.38 -0.19
C SER A 20 -4.76 10.21 -1.49
N GLU A 21 -3.61 10.13 -2.17
CA GLU A 21 -3.38 10.82 -3.44
C GLU A 21 -4.42 10.41 -4.50
N LEU A 22 -4.68 9.11 -4.61
CA LEU A 22 -5.66 8.57 -5.54
C LEU A 22 -7.07 9.08 -5.25
N VAL A 23 -7.50 9.06 -3.99
CA VAL A 23 -8.83 9.54 -3.58
C VAL A 23 -8.99 11.03 -3.90
N HIS A 24 -7.98 11.86 -3.57
CA HIS A 24 -8.03 13.29 -3.86
C HIS A 24 -8.11 13.56 -5.38
N GLU A 25 -7.36 12.82 -6.20
CA GLU A 25 -7.38 12.99 -7.64
C GLU A 25 -8.70 12.51 -8.27
N LEU A 26 -9.27 11.42 -7.78
CA LEU A 26 -10.58 10.93 -8.23
C LEU A 26 -11.70 11.93 -7.87
N ASP A 27 -11.70 12.44 -6.64
CA ASP A 27 -12.64 13.47 -6.19
C ASP A 27 -12.52 14.75 -7.05
N ARG A 28 -11.29 15.21 -7.30
CA ARG A 28 -11.00 16.37 -8.18
C ARG A 28 -11.51 16.16 -9.61
N ARG A 29 -11.55 14.91 -10.10
CA ARG A 29 -12.11 14.54 -11.42
C ARG A 29 -13.63 14.38 -11.41
N GLY A 30 -14.29 14.55 -10.28
CA GLY A 30 -15.75 14.50 -10.14
C GLY A 30 -16.30 13.10 -9.90
N HIS A 31 -15.45 12.11 -9.52
CA HIS A 31 -15.94 10.80 -9.09
C HIS A 31 -16.48 10.87 -7.66
N HIS A 32 -17.57 10.14 -7.41
CA HIS A 32 -18.11 9.95 -6.06
C HIS A 32 -17.34 8.84 -5.36
N VAL A 33 -16.40 9.21 -4.47
CA VAL A 33 -15.54 8.26 -3.79
C VAL A 33 -16.10 7.92 -2.41
N THR A 34 -16.20 6.61 -2.12
CA THR A 34 -16.42 6.09 -0.77
C THR A 34 -15.17 5.34 -0.34
N THR A 35 -14.54 5.77 0.74
CA THR A 35 -13.32 5.15 1.24
C THR A 35 -13.60 4.36 2.52
N PHE A 36 -13.21 3.09 2.52
CA PHE A 36 -13.20 2.22 3.70
C PHE A 36 -11.81 2.32 4.35
N ALA A 37 -11.72 2.88 5.55
CA ALA A 37 -10.46 3.16 6.24
C ALA A 37 -10.66 3.27 7.76
N SER A 38 -9.56 3.42 8.52
CA SER A 38 -9.61 3.68 9.96
C SER A 38 -10.29 5.00 10.30
N GLY A 39 -10.93 5.09 11.47
CA GLY A 39 -11.76 6.24 11.88
C GLY A 39 -11.00 7.56 12.07
N ASP A 40 -9.69 7.49 12.26
CA ASP A 40 -8.78 8.63 12.33
C ASP A 40 -8.33 9.16 10.97
N SER A 41 -8.78 8.53 9.85
CA SER A 41 -8.48 8.98 8.49
C SER A 41 -9.19 10.29 8.14
N ARG A 42 -8.58 11.10 7.26
CA ARG A 42 -9.09 12.38 6.80
C ARG A 42 -8.98 12.50 5.29
N ILE A 43 -10.04 12.14 4.61
CA ILE A 43 -10.12 12.02 3.15
C ILE A 43 -11.39 12.66 2.61
N PRO A 44 -11.39 13.20 1.38
CA PRO A 44 -12.59 13.71 0.75
C PRO A 44 -13.61 12.60 0.46
N GLY A 45 -14.84 12.99 0.18
CA GLY A 45 -15.93 12.09 -0.13
C GLY A 45 -16.54 11.39 1.08
N ARG A 46 -17.15 10.22 0.85
CA ARG A 46 -17.77 9.43 1.92
C ARG A 46 -16.73 8.54 2.59
N HIS A 47 -16.69 8.55 3.91
CA HIS A 47 -15.82 7.71 4.72
C HIS A 47 -16.64 6.65 5.49
N VAL A 48 -16.26 5.39 5.33
CA VAL A 48 -16.80 4.25 6.08
C VAL A 48 -15.69 3.73 7.01
N VAL A 49 -15.93 3.83 8.31
CA VAL A 49 -14.96 3.43 9.34
C VAL A 49 -14.93 1.91 9.45
N THR A 50 -13.77 1.30 9.20
CA THR A 50 -13.56 -0.16 9.31
C THR A 50 -12.98 -0.58 10.65
N VAL A 51 -12.17 0.29 11.27
CA VAL A 51 -11.64 0.17 12.64
C VAL A 51 -11.69 1.54 13.31
N PRO A 52 -11.83 1.65 14.63
CA PRO A 52 -11.96 2.94 15.31
C PRO A 52 -10.77 3.88 15.05
N GLU A 53 -9.56 3.34 15.08
CA GLU A 53 -8.29 4.02 14.81
C GLU A 53 -7.32 3.08 14.10
N ALA A 54 -6.29 3.63 13.48
CA ALA A 54 -5.26 2.88 12.76
C ALA A 54 -4.51 1.92 13.70
N LEU A 55 -4.38 0.64 13.28
CA LEU A 55 -3.92 -0.44 14.17
C LEU A 55 -2.45 -0.30 14.57
N ARG A 56 -1.58 0.23 13.69
CA ARG A 56 -0.15 0.30 13.99
C ARG A 56 0.17 1.38 15.02
N PRO A 57 -0.33 2.62 14.93
CA PRO A 57 -0.19 3.60 16.01
C PRO A 57 -0.81 3.16 17.34
N ALA A 58 -1.90 2.39 17.28
CA ALA A 58 -2.56 1.83 18.46
C ALA A 58 -1.81 0.64 19.11
N GLY A 59 -0.75 0.12 18.47
CA GLY A 59 -0.04 -1.07 18.94
C GLY A 59 -0.78 -2.38 18.73
N LEU A 60 -1.75 -2.42 17.81
CA LEU A 60 -2.64 -3.55 17.54
C LEU A 60 -2.34 -4.26 16.20
N ALA A 61 -1.16 -4.03 15.61
CA ALA A 61 -0.82 -4.51 14.29
C ALA A 61 -0.09 -5.88 14.26
N ASP A 62 0.05 -6.58 15.38
CA ASP A 62 0.75 -7.87 15.44
C ASP A 62 0.00 -8.97 14.66
N ASP A 63 -1.34 -9.01 14.79
CA ASP A 63 -2.21 -9.84 13.96
C ASP A 63 -3.42 -9.02 13.45
N PRO A 64 -3.29 -8.36 12.31
CA PRO A 64 -4.35 -7.52 11.77
C PRO A 64 -5.38 -8.31 10.94
N SER A 65 -5.31 -9.64 10.86
CA SER A 65 -6.12 -10.46 9.95
C SER A 65 -7.62 -10.22 10.13
N ALA A 66 -8.11 -10.21 11.37
CA ALA A 66 -9.53 -9.98 11.65
C ALA A 66 -10.02 -8.61 11.18
N ALA A 67 -9.19 -7.57 11.26
CA ALA A 67 -9.55 -6.23 10.78
C ALA A 67 -9.61 -6.15 9.24
N PHE A 68 -8.74 -6.89 8.55
CA PHE A 68 -8.81 -7.00 7.11
C PHE A 68 -10.06 -7.79 6.66
N GLU A 69 -10.37 -8.90 7.33
CA GLU A 69 -11.58 -9.70 7.06
C GLU A 69 -12.84 -8.88 7.30
N GLU A 70 -12.89 -8.10 8.37
CA GLU A 70 -13.98 -7.17 8.64
C GLU A 70 -14.09 -6.09 7.56
N THR A 71 -12.98 -5.55 7.09
CA THR A 71 -12.96 -4.61 5.97
C THR A 71 -13.57 -5.23 4.71
N VAL A 72 -13.17 -6.46 4.36
CA VAL A 72 -13.75 -7.20 3.22
C VAL A 72 -15.24 -7.40 3.40
N ARG A 73 -15.69 -7.85 4.59
CA ARG A 73 -17.11 -8.05 4.91
C ARG A 73 -17.92 -6.77 4.70
N MET A 74 -17.45 -5.64 5.25
CA MET A 74 -18.14 -4.34 5.15
C MET A 74 -18.22 -3.83 3.71
N VAL A 75 -17.18 -4.08 2.89
CA VAL A 75 -17.19 -3.73 1.46
C VAL A 75 -18.19 -4.60 0.71
N LEU A 76 -18.20 -5.92 0.96
CA LEU A 76 -19.12 -6.87 0.30
C LEU A 76 -20.60 -6.57 0.61
N GLU A 77 -20.92 -6.17 1.84
CA GLU A 77 -22.28 -5.80 2.24
C GLU A 77 -22.84 -4.57 1.51
N ARG A 78 -21.96 -3.79 0.90
CA ARG A 78 -22.30 -2.55 0.20
C ARG A 78 -21.83 -2.55 -1.26
N ALA A 79 -21.41 -3.70 -1.78
CA ALA A 79 -20.77 -3.77 -3.09
C ALA A 79 -21.67 -3.23 -4.21
N ASP A 80 -22.97 -3.45 -4.14
CA ASP A 80 -23.97 -2.99 -5.09
C ASP A 80 -24.22 -1.46 -5.06
N GLU A 81 -23.65 -0.75 -4.07
CA GLU A 81 -23.64 0.72 -4.07
C GLU A 81 -22.59 1.30 -5.05
N PHE A 82 -21.68 0.49 -5.63
CA PHE A 82 -20.50 0.94 -6.36
C PHE A 82 -20.48 0.43 -7.82
N ASP A 83 -20.00 1.28 -8.73
CA ASP A 83 -19.72 0.89 -10.13
C ASP A 83 -18.37 0.15 -10.23
N LEU A 84 -17.43 0.43 -9.31
CA LEU A 84 -16.10 -0.15 -9.26
C LEU A 84 -15.56 -0.12 -7.83
N ILE A 85 -14.83 -1.16 -7.46
CA ILE A 85 -14.10 -1.23 -6.19
C ILE A 85 -12.61 -1.22 -6.49
N HIS A 86 -11.84 -0.26 -5.92
CA HIS A 86 -10.39 -0.26 -5.97
C HIS A 86 -9.82 -0.69 -4.62
N SER A 87 -9.17 -1.85 -4.59
CA SER A 87 -8.71 -2.50 -3.37
C SER A 87 -7.19 -2.45 -3.21
N HIS A 88 -6.71 -2.16 -1.99
CA HIS A 88 -5.30 -2.01 -1.62
C HIS A 88 -4.92 -2.84 -0.38
N ILE A 89 -5.60 -3.97 -0.17
CA ILE A 89 -5.52 -4.77 1.06
C ILE A 89 -4.79 -6.11 0.86
N GLU A 90 -3.79 -6.12 -0.04
CA GLU A 90 -2.88 -7.26 -0.29
C GLU A 90 -3.64 -8.57 -0.59
N ARG A 91 -3.37 -9.67 0.12
CA ARG A 91 -4.00 -10.97 -0.15
C ARG A 91 -5.54 -10.92 -0.16
N TRP A 92 -6.13 -10.06 0.63
CA TRP A 92 -7.58 -9.90 0.73
C TRP A 92 -8.19 -9.21 -0.52
N ASN A 93 -7.37 -8.59 -1.38
CA ASN A 93 -7.80 -8.12 -2.70
C ASN A 93 -8.39 -9.27 -3.52
N LEU A 94 -7.73 -10.43 -3.51
CA LEU A 94 -8.16 -11.60 -4.28
C LEU A 94 -9.47 -12.20 -3.72
N GLU A 95 -9.61 -12.22 -2.40
CA GLU A 95 -10.83 -12.67 -1.74
C GLU A 95 -12.01 -11.76 -2.12
N LEU A 96 -11.83 -10.46 -1.98
CA LEU A 96 -12.84 -9.46 -2.34
C LEU A 96 -13.27 -9.62 -3.81
N ALA A 97 -12.30 -9.69 -4.73
CA ALA A 97 -12.56 -9.79 -6.17
C ALA A 97 -13.27 -11.09 -6.59
N ARG A 98 -13.08 -12.20 -5.83
CA ARG A 98 -13.78 -13.47 -6.08
C ARG A 98 -15.21 -13.51 -5.54
N ARG A 99 -15.52 -12.69 -4.53
CA ARG A 99 -16.79 -12.72 -3.79
C ARG A 99 -17.79 -11.65 -4.22
N THR A 100 -17.37 -10.64 -4.97
CA THR A 100 -18.26 -9.60 -5.47
C THR A 100 -18.55 -9.77 -6.95
N GLY A 101 -19.75 -9.33 -7.38
CA GLY A 101 -20.10 -9.18 -8.79
C GLY A 101 -19.69 -7.84 -9.41
N VAL A 102 -19.18 -6.91 -8.60
CA VAL A 102 -18.74 -5.58 -9.05
C VAL A 102 -17.30 -5.66 -9.56
N PRO A 103 -16.93 -4.95 -10.63
CA PRO A 103 -15.54 -4.89 -11.09
C PRO A 103 -14.58 -4.45 -9.98
N VAL A 104 -13.47 -5.18 -9.80
CA VAL A 104 -12.44 -4.87 -8.79
C VAL A 104 -11.12 -4.59 -9.47
N VAL A 105 -10.52 -3.45 -9.15
CA VAL A 105 -9.10 -3.16 -9.37
C VAL A 105 -8.35 -3.50 -8.09
N SER A 106 -7.34 -4.34 -8.18
CA SER A 106 -6.56 -4.85 -7.05
C SER A 106 -5.10 -4.41 -7.16
N THR A 107 -4.71 -3.34 -6.45
CA THR A 107 -3.32 -2.88 -6.42
C THR A 107 -2.57 -3.54 -5.27
N PHE A 108 -1.43 -4.15 -5.61
CA PHE A 108 -0.52 -4.77 -4.64
C PHE A 108 0.67 -3.85 -4.39
N HIS A 109 0.98 -3.58 -3.13
CA HIS A 109 2.04 -2.65 -2.71
C HIS A 109 3.24 -3.35 -2.08
N GLY A 110 3.03 -4.58 -1.60
CA GLY A 110 4.03 -5.38 -0.91
C GLY A 110 4.75 -6.37 -1.82
N ARG A 111 5.61 -7.19 -1.20
CA ARG A 111 6.27 -8.31 -1.87
C ARG A 111 5.24 -9.40 -2.20
N LEU A 112 5.41 -10.01 -3.37
CA LEU A 112 4.59 -11.15 -3.82
C LEU A 112 5.34 -12.49 -3.80
N ASP A 113 6.65 -12.46 -3.52
CA ASP A 113 7.49 -13.64 -3.27
C ASP A 113 7.36 -14.15 -1.81
N VAL A 114 6.14 -14.25 -1.33
CA VAL A 114 5.78 -14.60 0.04
C VAL A 114 4.89 -15.87 0.07
N PRO A 115 4.88 -16.66 1.17
CA PRO A 115 4.20 -17.94 1.19
C PRO A 115 2.73 -17.94 0.77
N TRP A 116 1.95 -16.92 1.17
CA TRP A 116 0.54 -16.84 0.80
C TRP A 116 0.32 -16.66 -0.70
N ALA A 117 1.29 -16.08 -1.42
CA ALA A 117 1.17 -15.75 -2.84
C ALA A 117 1.49 -16.92 -3.77
N ALA A 118 2.19 -17.95 -3.28
CA ALA A 118 2.75 -19.04 -4.09
C ALA A 118 1.77 -19.71 -5.06
N HIS A 119 0.48 -19.76 -4.71
CA HIS A 119 -0.57 -20.36 -5.57
C HIS A 119 -1.79 -19.41 -5.73
N ALA A 120 -1.70 -18.20 -5.20
CA ALA A 120 -2.85 -17.30 -5.13
C ALA A 120 -3.23 -16.73 -6.50
N PHE A 121 -2.27 -16.67 -7.43
CA PHE A 121 -2.40 -16.00 -8.73
C PHE A 121 -2.66 -16.96 -9.91
N ALA A 122 -2.58 -18.28 -9.71
CA ALA A 122 -2.83 -19.27 -10.78
C ALA A 122 -4.23 -19.13 -11.42
N GLU A 123 -5.23 -18.76 -10.61
CA GLU A 123 -6.61 -18.50 -11.04
C GLU A 123 -7.06 -17.11 -10.55
N ALA A 124 -6.17 -16.13 -10.69
CA ALA A 124 -6.46 -14.80 -10.19
C ALA A 124 -7.53 -14.09 -11.04
N PRO A 125 -8.40 -13.27 -10.41
CA PRO A 125 -9.35 -12.44 -11.12
C PRO A 125 -8.64 -11.41 -11.99
N ARG A 126 -9.36 -10.80 -12.93
CA ARG A 126 -8.86 -9.66 -13.72
C ARG A 126 -8.72 -8.41 -12.83
N GLY A 127 -8.04 -7.39 -13.36
CA GLY A 127 -7.90 -6.10 -12.70
C GLY A 127 -6.75 -6.04 -11.68
N LEU A 128 -5.74 -6.91 -11.83
CA LEU A 128 -4.55 -6.89 -11.00
C LEU A 128 -3.60 -5.77 -11.43
N VAL A 129 -3.15 -4.97 -10.47
CA VAL A 129 -2.18 -3.90 -10.67
C VAL A 129 -0.94 -4.18 -9.84
N ALA A 130 0.21 -4.26 -10.52
CA ALA A 130 1.54 -4.29 -9.93
C ALA A 130 2.16 -2.88 -9.97
N VAL A 131 2.93 -2.52 -8.96
CA VAL A 131 3.56 -1.21 -8.87
C VAL A 131 4.93 -1.15 -9.56
N SER A 132 5.41 -2.27 -10.06
CA SER A 132 6.64 -2.37 -10.87
C SER A 132 6.61 -3.61 -11.75
N GLU A 133 7.41 -3.58 -12.84
CA GLU A 133 7.66 -4.75 -13.68
C GLU A 133 8.27 -5.91 -12.88
N ASP A 134 9.11 -5.59 -11.92
CA ASP A 134 9.77 -6.58 -11.09
C ASP A 134 8.76 -7.33 -10.19
N GLN A 135 7.81 -6.60 -9.61
CA GLN A 135 6.73 -7.20 -8.84
C GLN A 135 5.84 -8.12 -9.72
N ALA A 136 5.51 -7.68 -10.95
CA ALA A 136 4.70 -8.47 -11.87
C ALA A 136 5.39 -9.77 -12.32
N ARG A 137 6.73 -9.77 -12.46
CA ARG A 137 7.51 -10.96 -12.86
C ARG A 137 7.50 -12.09 -11.85
N VAL A 138 7.16 -11.81 -10.59
CA VAL A 138 7.09 -12.85 -9.54
C VAL A 138 5.99 -13.88 -9.85
N HIS A 139 4.88 -13.43 -10.46
CA HIS A 139 3.75 -14.27 -10.83
C HIS A 139 3.37 -14.04 -12.29
N PRO A 140 4.17 -14.54 -13.26
CA PRO A 140 3.96 -14.32 -14.68
C PRO A 140 2.71 -15.02 -15.24
N GLU A 141 2.13 -15.93 -14.48
CA GLU A 141 0.87 -16.61 -14.80
C GLU A 141 -0.35 -15.69 -14.68
N ALA A 142 -0.25 -14.59 -13.95
CA ALA A 142 -1.35 -13.64 -13.76
C ALA A 142 -1.32 -12.51 -14.81
N SER A 143 -2.50 -11.94 -15.08
CA SER A 143 -2.64 -10.83 -16.03
C SER A 143 -2.45 -9.50 -15.30
N TRP A 144 -1.22 -9.01 -15.26
CA TRP A 144 -0.85 -7.75 -14.60
C TRP A 144 -0.96 -6.53 -15.50
N THR A 145 -1.44 -5.43 -14.92
CA THR A 145 -1.20 -4.08 -15.43
C THR A 145 -0.16 -3.43 -14.53
N VAL A 146 0.94 -2.94 -15.09
CA VAL A 146 1.97 -2.24 -14.29
C VAL A 146 1.67 -0.75 -14.27
N ILE A 147 1.47 -0.20 -13.06
CA ILE A 147 1.24 1.23 -12.82
C ILE A 147 2.14 1.66 -11.66
N HIS A 148 3.18 2.44 -11.98
CA HIS A 148 4.08 3.00 -10.97
C HIS A 148 3.35 3.99 -10.07
N HIS A 149 3.78 4.07 -8.81
CA HIS A 149 3.25 5.07 -7.89
C HIS A 149 3.58 6.50 -8.35
N GLY A 150 2.61 7.38 -8.26
CA GLY A 150 2.75 8.82 -8.41
C GLY A 150 2.46 9.52 -7.07
N LEU A 151 3.14 10.63 -6.85
CA LEU A 151 2.92 11.51 -5.70
C LEU A 151 2.83 12.96 -6.22
N THR A 152 1.96 13.76 -5.61
CA THR A 152 1.67 15.14 -6.05
C THR A 152 2.39 16.20 -5.23
N PHE A 153 3.36 15.85 -4.40
CA PHE A 153 4.14 16.83 -3.65
C PHE A 153 5.34 17.35 -4.45
N ASP A 154 5.64 18.61 -4.27
CA ASP A 154 6.85 19.21 -4.83
C ASP A 154 8.07 18.59 -4.17
N LEU A 155 8.92 17.95 -4.99
CA LEU A 155 10.20 17.49 -4.51
C LEU A 155 11.10 18.70 -4.22
N PRO A 156 11.82 18.70 -3.09
CA PRO A 156 12.82 19.74 -2.86
C PRO A 156 13.87 19.69 -3.99
N PRO A 157 14.43 20.83 -4.39
CA PRO A 157 15.44 20.86 -5.43
C PRO A 157 16.59 19.93 -5.06
N MET A 158 17.03 19.14 -6.04
CA MET A 158 18.19 18.27 -5.85
C MET A 158 19.41 19.13 -5.48
N VAL A 159 20.09 18.77 -4.39
CA VAL A 159 21.37 19.39 -4.04
C VAL A 159 22.37 19.00 -5.12
N GLY A 160 23.05 20.00 -5.72
CA GLY A 160 23.88 19.83 -6.91
C GLY A 160 25.14 18.96 -6.76
N HIS A 161 25.42 18.44 -5.57
CA HIS A 161 26.57 17.58 -5.31
C HIS A 161 26.15 16.35 -4.51
N PRO A 162 26.52 15.12 -4.95
CA PRO A 162 26.38 13.95 -4.11
C PRO A 162 27.23 14.15 -2.86
N GLY A 163 26.61 13.99 -1.68
CA GLY A 163 27.33 14.00 -0.42
C GLY A 163 28.19 12.73 -0.23
N ASP A 164 29.16 12.79 0.67
CA ASP A 164 30.00 11.64 1.06
C ASP A 164 29.31 10.71 2.08
N ALA A 165 27.99 10.76 2.17
CA ALA A 165 27.24 10.00 3.17
C ALA A 165 26.25 9.02 2.50
N PHE A 166 26.13 7.82 3.08
CA PHE A 166 24.99 6.94 2.82
C PHE A 166 23.77 7.40 3.64
N CYS A 167 22.62 7.41 3.00
CA CYS A 167 21.35 7.63 3.67
C CYS A 167 20.54 6.33 3.64
N PHE A 168 20.05 5.90 4.80
CA PHE A 168 19.06 4.82 4.89
C PHE A 168 17.71 5.38 5.28
N ILE A 169 16.71 5.14 4.45
CA ILE A 169 15.32 5.55 4.71
C ILE A 169 14.45 4.29 4.75
N GLY A 170 13.85 3.99 5.88
CA GLY A 170 12.99 2.83 6.05
C GLY A 170 12.76 2.48 7.51
N ARG A 171 11.83 1.55 7.75
CA ARG A 171 11.65 0.95 9.07
C ARG A 171 12.92 0.17 9.45
N ILE A 172 13.25 0.16 10.74
CA ILE A 172 14.35 -0.66 11.26
C ILE A 172 13.81 -2.08 11.49
N THR A 173 13.76 -2.84 10.40
CA THR A 173 13.25 -4.22 10.38
C THR A 173 14.13 -5.06 9.45
N PRO A 174 14.23 -6.39 9.68
CA PRO A 174 15.10 -7.27 8.88
C PRO A 174 14.83 -7.17 7.38
N GLU A 175 13.57 -7.13 6.96
CA GLU A 175 13.17 -7.08 5.55
C GLU A 175 13.56 -5.77 4.85
N LYS A 176 13.94 -4.71 5.59
CA LYS A 176 14.44 -3.45 5.03
C LYS A 176 15.96 -3.41 4.91
N GLY A 177 16.67 -4.43 5.42
CA GLY A 177 18.10 -4.60 5.20
C GLY A 177 18.98 -3.56 5.89
N ILE A 178 18.59 -3.03 7.05
CA ILE A 178 19.40 -2.00 7.75
C ILE A 178 20.80 -2.54 8.12
N LEU A 179 20.90 -3.82 8.51
CA LEU A 179 22.20 -4.43 8.85
C LEU A 179 23.09 -4.57 7.61
N ASP A 180 22.50 -4.91 6.46
CA ASP A 180 23.22 -4.98 5.18
C ASP A 180 23.71 -3.59 4.76
N ALA A 181 22.88 -2.55 4.95
CA ALA A 181 23.25 -1.17 4.67
C ALA A 181 24.43 -0.70 5.56
N VAL A 182 24.44 -1.11 6.84
CA VAL A 182 25.56 -0.84 7.75
C VAL A 182 26.83 -1.56 7.28
N GLU A 183 26.73 -2.81 6.86
CA GLU A 183 27.89 -3.58 6.40
C GLU A 183 28.47 -2.99 5.10
N VAL A 184 27.62 -2.63 4.14
CA VAL A 184 28.05 -1.92 2.91
C VAL A 184 28.79 -0.63 3.27
N ALA A 185 28.26 0.17 4.20
CA ALA A 185 28.89 1.41 4.62
C ALA A 185 30.23 1.20 5.34
N ARG A 186 30.41 0.09 6.05
CA ARG A 186 31.68 -0.27 6.70
C ARG A 186 32.77 -0.67 5.71
N THR A 187 32.38 -1.28 4.59
CA THR A 187 33.31 -1.67 3.51
C THR A 187 33.71 -0.52 2.59
N ALA A 188 32.96 0.58 2.63
CA ALA A 188 33.22 1.78 1.81
C ALA A 188 34.03 2.82 2.61
N PRO A 189 35.36 2.92 2.44
CA PRO A 189 36.27 3.61 3.37
C PRO A 189 36.18 5.14 3.40
N ARG A 190 35.24 5.75 2.67
CA ARG A 190 35.08 7.23 2.58
C ARG A 190 33.70 7.75 2.97
N LEU A 191 32.84 6.91 3.55
CA LEU A 191 31.45 7.30 3.79
C LEU A 191 31.16 7.48 5.29
N ARG A 192 30.53 8.61 5.63
CA ARG A 192 30.14 8.94 7.01
C ARG A 192 28.64 8.70 7.18
N PHE A 193 28.26 8.05 8.29
CA PHE A 193 26.85 8.02 8.70
C PHE A 193 26.47 9.36 9.32
N SER A 194 25.46 10.03 8.78
CA SER A 194 24.74 11.08 9.49
C SER A 194 23.38 10.53 9.98
N ARG A 195 23.00 10.82 11.20
CA ARG A 195 21.64 10.61 11.69
C ARG A 195 20.79 11.77 11.13
N ALA A 196 19.71 11.41 10.42
CA ALA A 196 18.65 12.35 10.09
C ALA A 196 17.76 12.58 11.30
#